data_1d08aa15d236dd02c451d66d66b10c2c
#
_entry.id   1d08aa15d236dd02c451d66d66b10c2c
#
_cell.length_a   1.000
_cell.length_b   1.000
_cell.length_c   1.000
_cell.angle_alpha   90.00
_cell.angle_beta   90.00
_cell.angle_gamma   90.00
#
_symmetry.space_group_name_H-M   'P 1'
#
loop_
_entity.id
_entity.type
_entity.pdbx_description
1 polymer ?
#
loop_
_entity_poly.entity_id
_entity_poly.type
_entity_poly.pdbx_seq_one_letter_code
_entity_poly.pdbx_strand_id
1 'polypeptide(L)'
;IGNYELTNEHFRWVALPEIAPDGGTFPDWALVIERVTWGRFYGFPVGFVVGETVTATEPQQIWQEFQKHHPRVRQRWRRIRQLETRTLGDINYALEKSRLRLRTIELREGKSSPAYQELAQQFARQEAELQQEYDSVRTEIESLRRENSQYGLRLRTADGQEKDIGLADIVRAYPANQLSLGERLALYGSRVWEFLSDEPREANSEGGIFPAIFGTAFLTLLMSL
;
A
#
# COMPACT_ATOMS: atom_id res chain seq x y z
N ILE A 1 -21.08 2.62 12.03
CA ILE A 1 -19.87 2.14 11.34
C ILE A 1 -18.69 2.62 12.17
N GLY A 2 -18.11 1.75 12.94
CA GLY A 2 -17.00 2.08 13.85
C GLY A 2 -15.64 1.96 13.16
N ASN A 3 -14.68 2.72 13.65
CA ASN A 3 -13.29 2.51 13.36
C ASN A 3 -12.77 1.44 14.33
N TYR A 4 -12.71 0.22 13.88
CA TYR A 4 -12.37 -0.97 14.69
C TYR A 4 -11.13 -0.80 15.58
N GLU A 5 -10.14 -0.07 15.12
CA GLU A 5 -8.90 0.20 15.86
C GLU A 5 -9.09 1.08 17.10
N LEU A 6 -10.15 1.86 17.15
CA LEU A 6 -10.40 2.80 18.24
C LEU A 6 -11.51 2.32 19.19
N THR A 7 -12.48 1.58 18.67
CA THR A 7 -13.70 1.26 19.44
C THR A 7 -13.81 -0.21 19.83
N ASN A 8 -12.99 -1.12 19.28
CA ASN A 8 -13.15 -2.57 19.38
C ASN A 8 -14.54 -3.09 18.94
N GLU A 9 -15.36 -2.23 18.34
CA GLU A 9 -16.70 -2.55 17.84
C GLU A 9 -16.69 -2.52 16.32
N HIS A 10 -17.09 -3.62 15.66
CA HIS A 10 -17.18 -3.70 14.21
C HIS A 10 -18.34 -2.87 13.66
N PHE A 11 -19.43 -2.79 14.40
CA PHE A 11 -20.62 -2.00 14.08
C PHE A 11 -21.40 -1.71 15.36
N ARG A 12 -22.14 -0.62 15.34
CA ARG A 12 -23.05 -0.25 16.41
C ARG A 12 -24.47 -0.31 15.87
N TRP A 13 -25.32 -1.02 16.59
CA TRP A 13 -26.76 -1.02 16.33
C TRP A 13 -27.34 0.27 16.91
N VAL A 14 -28.11 0.99 16.09
CA VAL A 14 -28.89 2.16 16.49
C VAL A 14 -30.35 1.82 16.23
N ALA A 15 -31.18 1.86 17.25
CA ALA A 15 -32.60 1.60 17.07
C ALA A 15 -33.26 2.76 16.34
N LEU A 16 -34.26 2.47 15.48
CA LEU A 16 -34.98 3.49 14.72
C LEU A 16 -35.52 4.66 15.58
N PRO A 17 -36.03 4.43 16.83
CA PRO A 17 -36.47 5.52 17.70
C PRO A 17 -35.33 6.42 18.21
N GLU A 18 -34.07 5.97 18.14
CA GLU A 18 -32.89 6.76 18.52
C GLU A 18 -32.41 7.68 17.42
N ILE A 19 -32.94 7.49 16.20
CA ILE A 19 -32.63 8.37 15.06
C ILE A 19 -33.57 9.57 15.15
N ALA A 20 -32.98 10.78 15.16
CA ALA A 20 -33.79 12.01 15.17
C ALA A 20 -34.78 12.01 14.02
N PRO A 21 -36.03 12.51 14.24
CA PRO A 21 -37.09 12.57 13.21
C PRO A 21 -36.67 13.31 11.93
N ASP A 22 -35.74 14.24 12.07
CA ASP A 22 -35.22 15.11 10.99
C ASP A 22 -34.19 14.41 10.10
N GLY A 23 -33.95 13.11 10.28
CA GLY A 23 -33.09 12.31 9.39
C GLY A 23 -31.59 12.43 9.61
N GLY A 24 -31.13 13.18 10.63
CA GLY A 24 -29.72 13.37 10.93
C GLY A 24 -29.03 14.43 10.05
N THR A 25 -27.85 14.81 10.44
CA THR A 25 -27.01 15.76 9.69
C THR A 25 -25.95 15.04 8.87
N PHE A 26 -25.70 15.51 7.67
CA PHE A 26 -24.59 15.06 6.81
C PHE A 26 -23.46 16.09 6.89
N PRO A 27 -22.47 15.87 7.74
CA PRO A 27 -21.39 16.86 7.91
C PRO A 27 -20.55 16.95 6.64
N ASP A 28 -20.25 18.18 6.21
CA ASP A 28 -19.58 18.47 4.94
C ASP A 28 -18.20 17.80 4.82
N TRP A 29 -17.43 17.77 5.89
CA TRP A 29 -16.06 17.29 5.90
C TRP A 29 -15.88 15.89 6.51
N ALA A 30 -16.88 15.03 6.43
CA ALA A 30 -16.69 13.62 6.76
C ALA A 30 -15.87 12.94 5.65
N LEU A 31 -14.63 12.61 5.99
CA LEU A 31 -13.73 11.90 5.08
C LEU A 31 -13.89 10.38 5.19
N VAL A 32 -13.94 9.73 4.05
CA VAL A 32 -13.74 8.30 3.93
C VAL A 32 -12.31 8.08 3.47
N ILE A 33 -11.53 7.35 4.26
CA ILE A 33 -10.12 7.09 4.00
C ILE A 33 -9.93 5.59 3.81
N GLU A 34 -9.38 5.22 2.68
CA GLU A 34 -8.99 3.87 2.35
C GLU A 34 -7.51 3.71 2.59
N ARG A 35 -7.15 2.70 3.39
CA ARG A 35 -5.77 2.46 3.79
C ARG A 35 -5.18 1.24 3.11
N VAL A 36 -3.86 1.17 3.06
CA VAL A 36 -3.12 0.00 2.53
C VAL A 36 -3.39 -1.24 3.37
N THR A 37 -3.45 -1.06 4.69
CA THR A 37 -3.78 -2.08 5.69
C THR A 37 -4.96 -1.59 6.51
N TRP A 38 -5.64 -2.41 7.27
CA TRP A 38 -6.68 -2.01 8.23
C TRP A 38 -8.02 -1.52 7.64
N GLY A 39 -8.24 -1.59 6.32
CA GLY A 39 -9.50 -1.22 5.68
C GLY A 39 -9.81 0.28 5.73
N ARG A 40 -11.10 0.63 5.78
CA ARG A 40 -11.58 2.01 5.72
C ARG A 40 -11.57 2.67 7.09
N PHE A 41 -11.23 3.96 7.11
CA PHE A 41 -11.36 4.82 8.27
C PHE A 41 -12.30 5.98 7.97
N TYR A 42 -13.12 6.36 8.94
CA TYR A 42 -14.10 7.45 8.83
C TYR A 42 -13.80 8.49 9.90
N GLY A 43 -13.67 9.75 9.51
CA GLY A 43 -13.37 10.81 10.47
C GLY A 43 -13.40 12.21 9.85
N PHE A 44 -13.33 13.20 10.73
CA PHE A 44 -13.26 14.61 10.38
C PHE A 44 -11.80 15.06 10.37
N PRO A 45 -11.34 15.77 9.33
CA PRO A 45 -9.98 16.30 9.30
C PRO A 45 -9.86 17.42 10.33
N VAL A 46 -8.92 17.29 11.26
CA VAL A 46 -8.64 18.28 12.30
C VAL A 46 -7.21 18.81 12.22
N GLY A 47 -6.35 18.21 11.43
CA GLY A 47 -4.99 18.68 11.22
C GLY A 47 -4.28 18.03 10.05
N PHE A 48 -3.48 18.81 9.32
CA PHE A 48 -2.46 18.31 8.41
C PHE A 48 -1.10 18.44 9.10
N VAL A 49 -0.38 17.34 9.20
CA VAL A 49 0.87 17.25 9.96
C VAL A 49 2.05 17.16 9.01
N VAL A 50 3.09 17.98 9.25
CA VAL A 50 4.39 17.90 8.58
C VAL A 50 5.47 17.79 9.65
N GLY A 51 6.13 16.64 9.70
CA GLY A 51 7.02 16.32 10.81
C GLY A 51 6.24 16.21 12.12
N GLU A 52 6.54 17.07 13.07
CA GLU A 52 5.84 17.15 14.37
C GLU A 52 4.85 18.33 14.44
N THR A 53 4.74 19.13 13.37
CA THR A 53 3.97 20.37 13.38
C THR A 53 2.67 20.21 12.62
N VAL A 54 1.58 20.71 13.19
CA VAL A 54 0.29 20.85 12.48
C VAL A 54 0.36 22.14 11.65
N THR A 55 0.31 22.00 10.33
CA THR A 55 0.45 23.12 9.37
C THR A 55 -0.86 23.68 8.88
N ALA A 56 -1.94 22.90 8.97
CA ALA A 56 -3.29 23.36 8.64
C ALA A 56 -4.29 22.75 9.64
N THR A 57 -5.30 23.54 10.03
CA THR A 57 -6.36 23.14 10.97
C THR A 57 -7.76 23.29 10.39
N GLU A 58 -7.93 24.14 9.37
CA GLU A 58 -9.20 24.31 8.69
C GLU A 58 -9.43 23.16 7.69
N PRO A 59 -10.60 22.51 7.68
CA PRO A 59 -10.86 21.33 6.84
C PRO A 59 -10.55 21.53 5.37
N GLN A 60 -10.88 22.69 4.82
CA GLN A 60 -10.60 23.01 3.41
C GLN A 60 -9.09 23.14 3.13
N GLN A 61 -8.33 23.75 4.04
CA GLN A 61 -6.88 23.87 3.91
C GLN A 61 -6.20 22.52 4.08
N ILE A 62 -6.65 21.70 5.05
CA ILE A 62 -6.19 20.32 5.23
C ILE A 62 -6.37 19.54 3.95
N TRP A 63 -7.53 19.66 3.31
CA TRP A 63 -7.83 18.96 2.06
C TRP A 63 -6.94 19.42 0.90
N GLN A 64 -6.66 20.72 0.78
CA GLN A 64 -5.73 21.26 -0.21
C GLN A 64 -4.32 20.73 -0.01
N GLU A 65 -3.80 20.75 1.23
CA GLU A 65 -2.48 20.20 1.54
C GLU A 65 -2.43 18.67 1.29
N PHE A 66 -3.49 17.95 1.63
CA PHE A 66 -3.61 16.54 1.30
C PHE A 66 -3.51 16.30 -0.22
N GLN A 67 -4.32 17.00 -1.01
CA GLN A 67 -4.30 16.86 -2.48
C GLN A 67 -2.95 17.18 -3.11
N LYS A 68 -2.24 18.14 -2.57
CA LYS A 68 -0.90 18.58 -3.01
C LYS A 68 0.19 17.54 -2.70
N HIS A 69 0.16 16.95 -1.52
CA HIS A 69 1.23 16.07 -1.02
C HIS A 69 0.98 14.58 -1.28
N HIS A 70 -0.25 14.11 -1.21
CA HIS A 70 -0.61 12.70 -1.35
C HIS A 70 -0.12 12.05 -2.65
N PRO A 71 -0.23 12.67 -3.85
CA PRO A 71 0.25 12.05 -5.09
C PRO A 71 1.76 11.75 -5.06
N ARG A 72 2.55 12.67 -4.48
CA ARG A 72 4.02 12.50 -4.34
C ARG A 72 4.36 11.38 -3.35
N VAL A 73 3.66 11.33 -2.22
CA VAL A 73 3.80 10.26 -1.23
C VAL A 73 3.46 8.90 -1.84
N ARG A 74 2.38 8.83 -2.64
CA ARG A 74 1.99 7.60 -3.36
C ARG A 74 3.00 7.21 -4.45
N GLN A 75 3.63 8.17 -5.12
CA GLN A 75 4.69 7.89 -6.08
C GLN A 75 5.92 7.27 -5.39
N ARG A 76 6.37 7.87 -4.27
CA ARG A 76 7.47 7.32 -3.46
C ARG A 76 7.12 5.94 -2.91
N TRP A 77 5.91 5.72 -2.46
CA TRP A 77 5.44 4.42 -2.00
C TRP A 77 5.53 3.35 -3.10
N ARG A 78 5.09 3.67 -4.33
CA ARG A 78 5.23 2.76 -5.48
C ARG A 78 6.69 2.48 -5.80
N ARG A 79 7.57 3.48 -5.72
CA ARG A 79 9.01 3.30 -5.92
C ARG A 79 9.60 2.36 -4.88
N ILE A 80 9.28 2.55 -3.61
CA ILE A 80 9.69 1.64 -2.52
C ILE A 80 9.23 0.21 -2.84
N ARG A 81 7.96 0.03 -3.19
CA ARG A 81 7.40 -1.29 -3.53
C ARG A 81 8.14 -1.95 -4.70
N GLN A 82 8.46 -1.17 -5.74
CA GLN A 82 9.24 -1.65 -6.88
C GLN A 82 10.65 -2.08 -6.48
N LEU A 83 11.32 -1.29 -5.66
CA LEU A 83 12.66 -1.61 -5.16
C LEU A 83 12.64 -2.90 -4.30
N GLU A 84 11.68 -3.02 -3.40
CA GLU A 84 11.54 -4.18 -2.52
C GLU A 84 11.19 -5.47 -3.27
N THR A 85 10.24 -5.40 -4.21
CA THR A 85 9.71 -6.62 -4.84
C THR A 85 10.50 -7.06 -6.07
N ARG A 86 11.06 -6.11 -6.84
CA ARG A 86 11.82 -6.42 -8.06
C ARG A 86 13.31 -6.36 -7.81
N THR A 87 13.85 -5.18 -7.49
CA THR A 87 15.30 -4.99 -7.44
C THR A 87 15.98 -5.87 -6.38
N LEU A 88 15.48 -5.88 -5.14
CA LEU A 88 16.01 -6.77 -4.11
C LEU A 88 15.74 -8.24 -4.43
N GLY A 89 14.62 -8.56 -5.06
CA GLY A 89 14.31 -9.91 -5.54
C GLY A 89 15.31 -10.39 -6.59
N ASP A 90 15.62 -9.55 -7.58
CA ASP A 90 16.58 -9.86 -8.65
C ASP A 90 18.02 -10.04 -8.09
N ILE A 91 18.43 -9.20 -7.15
CA ILE A 91 19.73 -9.33 -6.45
C ILE A 91 19.80 -10.67 -5.71
N ASN A 92 18.80 -11.00 -4.90
CA ASN A 92 18.76 -12.26 -4.15
C ASN A 92 18.74 -13.47 -5.09
N TYR A 93 17.99 -13.40 -6.19
CA TYR A 93 17.99 -14.46 -7.21
C TYR A 93 19.35 -14.65 -7.86
N ALA A 94 20.05 -13.56 -8.21
CA ALA A 94 21.39 -13.62 -8.79
C ALA A 94 22.42 -14.26 -7.84
N LEU A 95 22.38 -13.88 -6.55
CA LEU A 95 23.21 -14.47 -5.50
C LEU A 95 22.96 -15.97 -5.34
N GLU A 96 21.69 -16.36 -5.22
CA GLU A 96 21.34 -17.77 -5.03
C GLU A 96 21.69 -18.62 -6.25
N LYS A 97 21.47 -18.12 -7.46
CA LYS A 97 21.87 -18.79 -8.71
C LYS A 97 23.37 -19.04 -8.77
N SER A 98 24.18 -18.06 -8.39
CA SER A 98 25.66 -18.19 -8.38
C SER A 98 26.12 -19.15 -7.30
N ARG A 99 25.50 -19.12 -6.12
CA ARG A 99 25.73 -20.06 -5.02
C ARG A 99 25.44 -21.50 -5.41
N LEU A 100 24.31 -21.73 -6.07
CA LEU A 100 23.92 -23.08 -6.56
C LEU A 100 24.88 -23.61 -7.63
N ARG A 101 25.40 -22.74 -8.53
CA ARG A 101 26.43 -23.13 -9.50
C ARG A 101 27.71 -23.56 -8.79
N LEU A 102 28.17 -22.77 -7.83
CA LEU A 102 29.37 -23.10 -7.05
C LEU A 102 29.19 -24.45 -6.31
N ARG A 103 28.04 -24.65 -5.70
CA ARG A 103 27.71 -25.91 -5.02
C ARG A 103 27.65 -27.11 -5.96
N THR A 104 27.19 -26.94 -7.19
CA THR A 104 27.15 -27.99 -8.19
C THR A 104 28.56 -28.45 -8.58
N ILE A 105 29.51 -27.52 -8.77
CA ILE A 105 30.92 -27.86 -9.08
C ILE A 105 31.59 -28.48 -7.86
N GLU A 106 31.34 -27.97 -6.66
CA GLU A 106 31.86 -28.56 -5.42
C GLU A 106 31.48 -30.06 -5.30
N LEU A 107 30.22 -30.40 -5.61
CA LEU A 107 29.75 -31.78 -5.52
C LEU A 107 30.29 -32.69 -6.63
N ARG A 108 30.61 -32.14 -7.80
CA ARG A 108 31.13 -32.92 -8.94
C ARG A 108 32.64 -33.14 -8.89
N GLU A 109 33.37 -32.11 -8.56
CA GLU A 109 34.82 -32.08 -8.75
C GLU A 109 35.60 -31.84 -7.44
N GLY A 110 34.90 -31.46 -6.38
CA GLY A 110 35.48 -31.14 -5.09
C GLY A 110 36.04 -29.70 -5.01
N LYS A 111 36.27 -29.23 -3.77
CA LYS A 111 36.74 -27.85 -3.51
C LYS A 111 38.15 -27.56 -3.98
N SER A 112 38.94 -28.61 -4.20
CA SER A 112 40.36 -28.50 -4.62
C SER A 112 40.50 -28.40 -6.14
N SER A 113 39.41 -28.54 -6.92
CA SER A 113 39.50 -28.46 -8.36
C SER A 113 39.79 -27.02 -8.84
N PRO A 114 40.58 -26.85 -9.90
CA PRO A 114 40.82 -25.52 -10.49
C PRO A 114 39.54 -24.82 -10.89
N ALA A 115 38.56 -25.56 -11.42
CA ALA A 115 37.27 -25.02 -11.83
C ALA A 115 36.47 -24.47 -10.63
N TYR A 116 36.52 -25.15 -9.48
CA TYR A 116 35.87 -24.63 -8.25
C TYR A 116 36.56 -23.34 -7.79
N GLN A 117 37.90 -23.32 -7.76
CA GLN A 117 38.65 -22.15 -7.28
C GLN A 117 38.42 -20.91 -8.15
N GLU A 118 38.39 -21.08 -9.47
CA GLU A 118 38.13 -19.99 -10.39
C GLU A 118 36.71 -19.46 -10.21
N LEU A 119 35.68 -20.36 -10.16
CA LEU A 119 34.28 -19.96 -9.95
C LEU A 119 34.08 -19.33 -8.57
N ALA A 120 34.75 -19.80 -7.54
CA ALA A 120 34.67 -19.21 -6.19
C ALA A 120 35.21 -17.77 -6.16
N GLN A 121 36.29 -17.49 -6.89
CA GLN A 121 36.83 -16.13 -7.01
C GLN A 121 35.87 -15.22 -7.80
N GLN A 122 35.28 -15.72 -8.89
CA GLN A 122 34.27 -14.98 -9.64
C GLN A 122 33.03 -14.69 -8.79
N PHE A 123 32.55 -15.70 -8.04
CA PHE A 123 31.42 -15.54 -7.13
C PHE A 123 31.70 -14.51 -6.04
N ALA A 124 32.88 -14.54 -5.41
CA ALA A 124 33.24 -13.59 -4.37
C ALA A 124 33.24 -12.12 -4.86
N ARG A 125 33.71 -11.90 -6.10
CA ARG A 125 33.64 -10.55 -6.73
C ARG A 125 32.18 -10.12 -7.00
N GLN A 126 31.41 -11.01 -7.61
CA GLN A 126 30.00 -10.76 -7.91
C GLN A 126 29.18 -10.54 -6.62
N GLU A 127 29.44 -11.31 -5.57
CA GLU A 127 28.80 -11.15 -4.26
C GLU A 127 29.08 -9.75 -3.67
N ALA A 128 30.33 -9.29 -3.75
CA ALA A 128 30.69 -7.96 -3.27
C ALA A 128 29.99 -6.83 -4.04
N GLU A 129 29.89 -6.95 -5.39
CA GLU A 129 29.18 -5.99 -6.22
C GLU A 129 27.68 -5.98 -5.91
N LEU A 130 27.04 -7.15 -5.83
CA LEU A 130 25.61 -7.27 -5.51
C LEU A 130 25.29 -6.82 -4.07
N GLN A 131 26.21 -7.04 -3.13
CA GLN A 131 26.07 -6.53 -1.77
C GLN A 131 26.10 -5.00 -1.73
N GLN A 132 26.99 -4.38 -2.49
CA GLN A 132 27.06 -2.92 -2.61
C GLN A 132 25.77 -2.36 -3.23
N GLU A 133 25.25 -3.03 -4.26
CA GLU A 133 23.98 -2.66 -4.89
C GLU A 133 22.81 -2.79 -3.89
N TYR A 134 22.75 -3.91 -3.15
CA TYR A 134 21.77 -4.14 -2.09
C TYR A 134 21.76 -3.03 -1.04
N ASP A 135 22.94 -2.65 -0.53
CA ASP A 135 23.08 -1.60 0.48
C ASP A 135 22.68 -0.22 -0.06
N SER A 136 22.97 0.06 -1.33
CA SER A 136 22.54 1.27 -2.03
C SER A 136 21.01 1.34 -2.15
N VAL A 137 20.39 0.26 -2.59
CA VAL A 137 18.92 0.17 -2.72
C VAL A 137 18.24 0.29 -1.36
N ARG A 138 18.79 -0.35 -0.33
CA ARG A 138 18.29 -0.23 1.03
C ARG A 138 18.35 1.21 1.54
N THR A 139 19.44 1.90 1.29
CA THR A 139 19.60 3.32 1.66
C THR A 139 18.58 4.21 0.94
N GLU A 140 18.31 3.96 -0.35
CA GLU A 140 17.26 4.65 -1.12
C GLU A 140 15.88 4.41 -0.48
N ILE A 141 15.54 3.17 -0.16
CA ILE A 141 14.27 2.82 0.49
C ILE A 141 14.10 3.55 1.83
N GLU A 142 15.13 3.54 2.67
CA GLU A 142 15.10 4.21 3.98
C GLU A 142 14.95 5.72 3.87
N SER A 143 15.56 6.34 2.86
CA SER A 143 15.41 7.76 2.55
C SER A 143 13.97 8.09 2.13
N LEU A 144 13.41 7.32 1.19
CA LEU A 144 12.04 7.51 0.72
C LEU A 144 11.00 7.28 1.83
N ARG A 145 11.24 6.32 2.73
CA ARG A 145 10.38 6.07 3.90
C ARG A 145 10.43 7.24 4.88
N ARG A 146 11.63 7.79 5.17
CA ARG A 146 11.77 8.97 6.02
C ARG A 146 11.07 10.19 5.45
N GLU A 147 11.15 10.41 4.13
CA GLU A 147 10.41 11.50 3.49
C GLU A 147 8.90 11.30 3.59
N ASN A 148 8.42 10.07 3.43
CA ASN A 148 7.00 9.76 3.52
C ASN A 148 6.46 9.88 4.95
N SER A 149 7.25 9.52 5.96
CA SER A 149 6.84 9.60 7.37
C SER A 149 6.64 11.03 7.89
N GLN A 150 7.11 12.03 7.14
CA GLN A 150 6.92 13.43 7.51
C GLN A 150 5.49 13.94 7.32
N TYR A 151 4.66 13.23 6.53
CA TYR A 151 3.32 13.71 6.19
C TYR A 151 2.24 12.85 6.86
N GLY A 152 1.37 13.50 7.61
CA GLY A 152 0.26 12.85 8.31
C GLY A 152 -1.04 13.66 8.20
N LEU A 153 -2.15 12.93 8.37
CA LEU A 153 -3.49 13.49 8.46
C LEU A 153 -4.05 13.17 9.84
N ARG A 154 -4.33 14.20 10.64
CA ARG A 154 -5.00 14.06 11.92
C ARG A 154 -6.50 14.07 11.73
N LEU A 155 -7.14 13.05 12.21
CA LEU A 155 -8.57 12.82 12.07
C LEU A 155 -9.21 12.66 13.43
N ARG A 156 -10.43 13.14 13.56
CA ARG A 156 -11.26 12.96 14.74
C ARG A 156 -12.49 12.14 14.37
N THR A 157 -12.77 11.11 15.13
CA THR A 157 -13.97 10.27 14.98
C THR A 157 -15.21 10.96 15.53
N ALA A 158 -16.39 10.38 15.27
CA ALA A 158 -17.66 10.95 15.76
C ALA A 158 -17.77 10.93 17.30
N ASP A 159 -17.06 10.02 17.96
CA ASP A 159 -16.96 9.92 19.41
C ASP A 159 -15.86 10.81 20.03
N GLY A 160 -15.20 11.63 19.19
CA GLY A 160 -14.23 12.62 19.64
C GLY A 160 -12.78 12.13 19.75
N GLN A 161 -12.50 10.87 19.46
CA GLN A 161 -11.14 10.35 19.52
C GLN A 161 -10.32 10.85 18.32
N GLU A 162 -9.07 11.21 18.54
CA GLU A 162 -8.17 11.66 17.50
C GLU A 162 -7.14 10.59 17.14
N LYS A 163 -6.83 10.51 15.84
CA LYS A 163 -5.82 9.60 15.31
C LYS A 163 -5.05 10.25 14.18
N ASP A 164 -3.73 10.10 14.22
CA ASP A 164 -2.84 10.47 13.13
C ASP A 164 -2.66 9.28 12.19
N ILE A 165 -2.90 9.50 10.89
CA ILE A 165 -2.71 8.52 9.83
C ILE A 165 -1.65 9.05 8.88
N GLY A 166 -0.57 8.30 8.68
CA GLY A 166 0.47 8.63 7.70
C GLY A 166 -0.08 8.69 6.28
N LEU A 167 0.30 9.70 5.48
CA LEU A 167 -0.15 9.80 4.10
C LEU A 167 0.26 8.59 3.25
N ALA A 168 1.35 7.93 3.60
CA ALA A 168 1.81 6.71 2.92
C ALA A 168 0.84 5.53 3.08
N ASP A 169 0.12 5.49 4.19
CA ASP A 169 -0.86 4.45 4.49
C ASP A 169 -2.22 4.69 3.82
N ILE A 170 -2.43 5.91 3.32
CA ILE A 170 -3.67 6.29 2.65
C ILE A 170 -3.57 5.94 1.16
N VAL A 171 -4.41 5.02 0.71
CA VAL A 171 -4.57 4.72 -0.72
C VAL A 171 -5.39 5.81 -1.40
N ARG A 172 -6.51 6.17 -0.77
CA ARG A 172 -7.47 7.15 -1.27
C ARG A 172 -8.21 7.80 -0.10
N ALA A 173 -8.51 9.07 -0.24
CA ALA A 173 -9.42 9.78 0.65
C ALA A 173 -10.40 10.63 -0.17
N TYR A 174 -11.62 10.80 0.32
CA TYR A 174 -12.60 11.68 -0.31
C TYR A 174 -13.64 12.19 0.70
N PRO A 175 -14.11 13.44 0.55
CA PRO A 175 -15.17 14.01 1.35
C PRO A 175 -16.53 13.51 0.78
N ALA A 176 -17.05 12.42 1.35
CA ALA A 176 -18.20 11.71 0.77
C ALA A 176 -19.43 12.57 0.53
N ASN A 177 -19.67 13.55 1.41
CA ASN A 177 -20.87 14.41 1.34
C ASN A 177 -20.70 15.60 0.40
N GLN A 178 -19.48 15.92 -0.03
CA GLN A 178 -19.20 17.05 -0.94
C GLN A 178 -19.01 16.64 -2.40
N LEU A 179 -19.01 15.34 -2.69
CA LEU A 179 -18.82 14.85 -4.05
C LEU A 179 -20.01 15.24 -4.94
N SER A 180 -19.71 15.90 -6.04
CA SER A 180 -20.65 16.12 -7.14
C SER A 180 -21.08 14.80 -7.78
N LEU A 181 -22.18 14.80 -8.53
CA LEU A 181 -22.66 13.61 -9.25
C LEU A 181 -21.59 13.06 -10.21
N GLY A 182 -20.86 13.94 -10.90
CA GLY A 182 -19.77 13.54 -11.80
C GLY A 182 -18.62 12.84 -11.06
N GLU A 183 -18.21 13.38 -9.91
CA GLU A 183 -17.16 12.77 -9.07
C GLU A 183 -17.60 11.43 -8.48
N ARG A 184 -18.87 11.30 -8.08
CA ARG A 184 -19.43 10.01 -7.61
C ARG A 184 -19.42 8.96 -8.72
N LEU A 185 -19.79 9.31 -9.94
CA LEU A 185 -19.72 8.41 -11.09
C LEU A 185 -18.29 8.05 -11.46
N ALA A 186 -17.36 9.01 -11.43
CA ALA A 186 -15.95 8.77 -11.66
C ALA A 186 -15.35 7.84 -10.58
N LEU A 187 -15.69 8.06 -9.32
CA LEU A 187 -15.30 7.20 -8.21
C LEU A 187 -15.84 5.77 -8.41
N TYR A 188 -17.11 5.64 -8.76
CA TYR A 188 -17.73 4.34 -9.04
C TYR A 188 -17.05 3.64 -10.22
N GLY A 189 -16.85 4.33 -11.33
CA GLY A 189 -16.15 3.79 -12.51
C GLY A 189 -14.72 3.33 -12.19
N SER A 190 -13.98 4.11 -11.38
CA SER A 190 -12.64 3.72 -10.93
C SER A 190 -12.67 2.46 -10.07
N ARG A 191 -13.73 2.27 -9.26
CA ARG A 191 -13.91 1.05 -8.45
C ARG A 191 -14.23 -0.17 -9.28
N VAL A 192 -15.10 -0.03 -10.28
CA VAL A 192 -15.38 -1.12 -11.21
C VAL A 192 -14.12 -1.51 -11.97
N TRP A 193 -13.33 -0.53 -12.42
CA TRP A 193 -12.07 -0.80 -13.11
C TRP A 193 -11.05 -1.49 -12.20
N GLU A 194 -10.88 -1.00 -10.97
CA GLU A 194 -10.01 -1.60 -9.95
C GLU A 194 -10.42 -3.07 -9.68
N PHE A 195 -11.72 -3.31 -9.48
CA PHE A 195 -12.26 -4.66 -9.29
C PHE A 195 -11.96 -5.59 -10.47
N LEU A 196 -11.97 -5.08 -11.70
CA LEU A 196 -11.69 -5.86 -12.90
C LEU A 196 -10.20 -6.08 -13.15
N SER A 197 -9.34 -5.11 -12.81
CA SER A 197 -7.92 -5.07 -13.22
C SER A 197 -6.92 -5.41 -12.13
N ASP A 198 -7.28 -5.26 -10.85
CA ASP A 198 -6.36 -5.51 -9.75
C ASP A 198 -6.13 -7.00 -9.52
N GLU A 199 -4.89 -7.32 -9.13
CA GLU A 199 -4.56 -8.66 -8.66
C GLU A 199 -5.29 -8.96 -7.34
N PRO A 200 -5.76 -10.22 -7.14
CA PRO A 200 -6.40 -10.61 -5.89
C PRO A 200 -5.40 -10.44 -4.74
N ARG A 201 -5.76 -9.59 -3.80
CA ARG A 201 -5.02 -9.47 -2.54
C ARG A 201 -5.42 -10.61 -1.62
N GLU A 202 -4.44 -11.13 -0.84
CA GLU A 202 -4.65 -12.27 0.04
C GLU A 202 -5.92 -12.14 0.90
N ALA A 203 -6.69 -13.20 0.89
CA ALA A 203 -7.70 -13.71 1.83
C ALA A 203 -8.78 -12.78 2.41
N ASN A 204 -8.75 -11.47 2.29
CA ASN A 204 -9.79 -10.58 2.84
C ASN A 204 -10.20 -9.45 1.89
N SER A 205 -11.00 -9.79 0.89
CA SER A 205 -12.06 -8.96 0.34
C SER A 205 -11.76 -7.84 -0.69
N GLU A 206 -10.53 -7.47 -1.01
CA GLU A 206 -10.29 -6.34 -1.91
C GLU A 206 -9.29 -6.68 -3.02
N GLY A 207 -9.57 -7.71 -3.81
CA GLY A 207 -8.78 -8.08 -4.99
C GLY A 207 -9.64 -8.09 -6.25
N GLY A 208 -9.01 -7.90 -7.41
CA GLY A 208 -9.68 -7.98 -8.70
C GLY A 208 -10.13 -9.40 -9.04
N ILE A 209 -11.22 -9.52 -9.78
CA ILE A 209 -11.79 -10.80 -10.23
C ILE A 209 -11.10 -11.33 -11.51
N PHE A 210 -10.26 -10.52 -12.14
CA PHE A 210 -9.65 -10.82 -13.43
C PHE A 210 -8.92 -12.19 -13.48
N PRO A 211 -8.07 -12.57 -12.49
CA PRO A 211 -7.40 -13.87 -12.53
C PRO A 211 -8.36 -15.04 -12.42
N ALA A 212 -9.46 -14.89 -11.67
CA ALA A 212 -10.49 -15.92 -11.55
C ALA A 212 -11.27 -16.10 -12.87
N ILE A 213 -11.65 -14.99 -13.51
CA ILE A 213 -12.31 -15.01 -14.83
C ILE A 213 -11.38 -15.64 -15.88
N PHE A 214 -10.12 -15.18 -15.93
CA PHE A 214 -9.14 -15.71 -16.88
C PHE A 214 -8.88 -17.21 -16.64
N GLY A 215 -8.70 -17.62 -15.38
CA GLY A 215 -8.48 -19.03 -15.03
C GLY A 215 -9.65 -19.92 -15.40
N THR A 216 -10.89 -19.50 -15.14
CA THR A 216 -12.09 -20.26 -15.51
C THR A 216 -12.29 -20.32 -17.03
N ALA A 217 -12.10 -19.22 -17.74
CA ALA A 217 -12.18 -19.19 -19.20
C ALA A 217 -11.12 -20.09 -19.83
N PHE A 218 -9.88 -20.04 -19.36
CA PHE A 218 -8.78 -20.87 -19.83
C PHE A 218 -9.03 -22.37 -19.58
N LEU A 219 -9.49 -22.72 -18.36
CA LEU A 219 -9.85 -24.09 -18.03
C LEU A 219 -10.99 -24.61 -18.91
N THR A 220 -12.03 -23.79 -19.13
CA THR A 220 -13.16 -24.17 -19.99
C THR A 220 -12.69 -24.43 -21.43
N LEU A 221 -11.77 -23.62 -21.92
CA LEU A 221 -11.20 -23.75 -23.27
C LEU A 221 -10.34 -25.02 -23.39
N LEU A 222 -9.55 -25.34 -22.37
CA LEU A 222 -8.76 -26.58 -22.31
C LEU A 222 -9.64 -27.83 -22.22
N MET A 223 -10.76 -27.77 -21.52
CA MET A 223 -11.70 -28.89 -21.38
C MET A 223 -12.57 -29.09 -22.63
N SER A 224 -12.66 -28.12 -23.52
CA SER A 224 -13.43 -28.19 -24.78
C SER A 224 -12.62 -28.64 -25.98
N LEU A 225 -11.31 -28.82 -25.84
CA LEU A 225 -10.37 -29.36 -26.81
C LEU A 225 -10.14 -30.85 -26.58
#